data_cd618acd26899ee3e0c8f6ab034bb5a7
#
_entry.id   cd618acd26899ee3e0c8f6ab034bb5a7
#
_cell.length_a   1.000
_cell.length_b   1.000
_cell.length_c   1.000
_cell.angle_alpha   90.00
_cell.angle_beta   90.00
_cell.angle_gamma   90.00
#
_symmetry.space_group_name_H-M   'P 1'
#
loop_
_entity.id
_entity.type
_entity.pdbx_description
1 polymer ?
#
loop_
_entity_poly.entity_id
_entity_poly.type
_entity_poly.pdbx_seq_one_letter_code
_entity_poly.pdbx_strand_id
1 'polypeptide(L)'
;MKKLALLSILLGLLALVFVPTLLKNHGIYLFTYWLIYVIAAMGLNLTVGYAGQKSLGHAAFFGIGAYTLAIMLKAGLSFWLGLPMAALGCFVVGLALGFPALRVQTIYLAFATLGFNTAIWLVMRNEEWLTGGTFGINNIARPEAFGVSFDGNLAYYYLVLGIALVMAVLLLGLLRSPWGKAFTALRDNPIRAESLGVDIRNYTLLSFAIGAAYAGIAGALFASLVQFIDPSPFNVEASIMMYLMVVVGGPGYFFGPMIGAAVGVILPEWLRFAQAWYLFVFGSAVVVLMIWLPDGLLSIPDRLRAKRQSREASALRASSGKQQATQGAKA
;
A
#
# COMPACT_ATOMS: atom_id res chain seq x y z
N MET A 1 -5.68 -1.75 27.82
CA MET A 1 -5.70 -1.88 26.34
C MET A 1 -4.66 -0.97 25.66
N LYS A 2 -4.58 0.34 25.93
CA LYS A 2 -3.58 1.24 25.30
C LYS A 2 -2.13 0.84 25.55
N LYS A 3 -1.78 0.37 26.77
CA LYS A 3 -0.41 -0.09 27.11
C LYS A 3 0.01 -1.36 26.35
N LEU A 4 -0.91 -2.33 26.16
CA LEU A 4 -0.65 -3.54 25.38
C LEU A 4 -0.43 -3.23 23.88
N ALA A 5 -1.24 -2.33 23.31
CA ALA A 5 -1.08 -1.89 21.93
C ALA A 5 0.27 -1.14 21.73
N LEU A 6 0.67 -0.32 22.70
CA LEU A 6 1.96 0.38 22.65
C LEU A 6 3.14 -0.61 22.76
N LEU A 7 3.01 -1.62 23.61
CA LEU A 7 4.01 -2.67 23.75
C LEU A 7 4.16 -3.51 22.48
N SER A 8 3.04 -3.87 21.82
CA SER A 8 3.10 -4.62 20.55
C SER A 8 3.72 -3.83 19.40
N ILE A 9 3.48 -2.51 19.32
CA ILE A 9 4.12 -1.63 18.34
C ILE A 9 5.62 -1.53 18.62
N LEU A 10 6.01 -1.36 19.89
CA LEU A 10 7.41 -1.28 20.28
C LEU A 10 8.16 -2.59 19.98
N LEU A 11 7.56 -3.74 20.30
CA LEU A 11 8.09 -5.06 19.97
C LEU A 11 8.24 -5.26 18.45
N GLY A 12 7.26 -4.82 17.65
CA GLY A 12 7.32 -4.87 16.19
C GLY A 12 8.46 -4.01 15.62
N LEU A 13 8.64 -2.78 16.13
CA LEU A 13 9.75 -1.91 15.75
C LEU A 13 11.10 -2.49 16.16
N LEU A 14 11.21 -3.06 17.35
CA LEU A 14 12.41 -3.74 17.83
C LEU A 14 12.76 -4.94 16.93
N ALA A 15 11.75 -5.73 16.56
CA ALA A 15 11.94 -6.85 15.63
C ALA A 15 12.44 -6.36 14.26
N LEU A 16 11.87 -5.29 13.69
CA LEU A 16 12.34 -4.70 12.43
C LEU A 16 13.79 -4.22 12.49
N VAL A 17 14.27 -3.77 13.64
CA VAL A 17 15.66 -3.33 13.80
C VAL A 17 16.62 -4.52 13.99
N PHE A 18 16.25 -5.53 14.79
CA PHE A 18 17.15 -6.62 15.15
C PHE A 18 17.11 -7.83 14.23
N VAL A 19 15.93 -8.19 13.67
CA VAL A 19 15.80 -9.38 12.80
C VAL A 19 16.75 -9.36 11.60
N PRO A 20 16.93 -8.23 10.88
CA PRO A 20 17.83 -8.22 9.72
C PRO A 20 19.30 -8.47 10.04
N THR A 21 19.75 -8.15 11.26
CA THR A 21 21.14 -8.41 11.68
C THR A 21 21.44 -9.92 11.82
N LEU A 22 20.40 -10.73 12.02
CA LEU A 22 20.49 -12.19 12.16
C LEU A 22 20.32 -12.92 10.82
N LEU A 23 19.88 -12.19 9.76
CA LEU A 23 19.57 -12.78 8.47
C LEU A 23 20.79 -12.77 7.53
N LYS A 24 20.82 -13.75 6.60
CA LYS A 24 21.75 -13.76 5.48
C LYS A 24 21.36 -12.65 4.47
N ASN A 25 22.31 -12.29 3.58
CA ASN A 25 22.12 -11.23 2.56
C ASN A 25 20.82 -11.35 1.77
N HIS A 26 20.38 -12.55 1.42
CA HIS A 26 19.12 -12.78 0.72
C HIS A 26 17.89 -12.39 1.59
N GLY A 27 17.91 -12.72 2.88
CA GLY A 27 16.86 -12.34 3.81
C GLY A 27 16.78 -10.83 3.98
N ILE A 28 17.93 -10.14 4.11
CA ILE A 28 17.97 -8.68 4.20
C ILE A 28 17.39 -8.04 2.94
N TYR A 29 17.74 -8.54 1.75
CA TYR A 29 17.18 -8.10 0.48
C TYR A 29 15.66 -8.26 0.44
N LEU A 30 15.14 -9.43 0.85
CA LEU A 30 13.70 -9.71 0.86
C LEU A 30 12.93 -8.80 1.84
N PHE A 31 13.49 -8.51 3.02
CA PHE A 31 12.91 -7.58 3.97
C PHE A 31 12.93 -6.13 3.46
N THR A 32 14.01 -5.72 2.78
CA THR A 32 14.07 -4.40 2.13
C THR A 32 13.00 -4.28 1.04
N TYR A 33 12.88 -5.30 0.21
CA TYR A 33 11.88 -5.40 -0.85
C TYR A 33 10.46 -5.32 -0.27
N TRP A 34 10.20 -6.05 0.81
CA TRP A 34 8.93 -5.99 1.54
C TRP A 34 8.63 -4.58 2.06
N LEU A 35 9.58 -3.87 2.69
CA LEU A 35 9.39 -2.49 3.17
C LEU A 35 9.06 -1.52 2.03
N ILE A 36 9.68 -1.67 0.88
CA ILE A 36 9.38 -0.87 -0.32
C ILE A 36 7.93 -1.08 -0.75
N TYR A 37 7.48 -2.34 -0.81
CA TYR A 37 6.09 -2.63 -1.12
C TYR A 37 5.10 -2.19 -0.03
N VAL A 38 5.52 -2.15 1.24
CA VAL A 38 4.73 -1.55 2.32
C VAL A 38 4.48 -0.06 2.03
N ILE A 39 5.51 0.70 1.61
CA ILE A 39 5.35 2.13 1.26
C ILE A 39 4.38 2.27 0.08
N ALA A 40 4.54 1.49 -0.99
CA ALA A 40 3.64 1.51 -2.14
C ALA A 40 2.20 1.17 -1.73
N ALA A 41 2.02 0.10 -0.96
CA ALA A 41 0.71 -0.35 -0.49
C ALA A 41 0.07 0.65 0.50
N MET A 42 0.84 1.41 1.29
CA MET A 42 0.33 2.51 2.12
C MET A 42 -0.31 3.60 1.26
N GLY A 43 0.33 4.00 0.16
CA GLY A 43 -0.22 4.96 -0.80
C GLY A 43 -1.50 4.45 -1.45
N LEU A 44 -1.49 3.19 -1.90
CA LEU A 44 -2.67 2.57 -2.49
C LEU A 44 -3.81 2.42 -1.48
N ASN A 45 -3.50 2.08 -0.23
CA ASN A 45 -4.49 1.98 0.84
C ASN A 45 -5.14 3.33 1.17
N LEU A 46 -4.42 4.44 1.04
CA LEU A 46 -5.03 5.76 1.15
C LEU A 46 -6.12 5.95 0.09
N THR A 47 -5.81 5.63 -1.17
CA THR A 47 -6.74 5.81 -2.30
C THR A 47 -7.88 4.79 -2.26
N VAL A 48 -7.58 3.50 -2.10
CA VAL A 48 -8.56 2.40 -2.14
C VAL A 48 -9.26 2.22 -0.79
N GLY A 49 -8.48 2.14 0.28
CA GLY A 49 -8.98 1.79 1.60
C GLY A 49 -9.64 2.94 2.34
N TYR A 50 -9.06 4.14 2.31
CA TYR A 50 -9.58 5.30 3.04
C TYR A 50 -10.48 6.17 2.19
N ALA A 51 -10.15 6.42 0.92
CA ALA A 51 -10.97 7.25 0.03
C ALA A 51 -11.97 6.45 -0.81
N GLY A 52 -11.94 5.12 -0.77
CA GLY A 52 -12.90 4.24 -1.46
C GLY A 52 -12.77 4.21 -2.99
N GLN A 53 -11.66 4.73 -3.54
CA GLN A 53 -11.45 4.82 -4.98
C GLN A 53 -10.73 3.58 -5.50
N LYS A 54 -11.39 2.78 -6.35
CA LYS A 54 -10.77 1.58 -6.94
C LYS A 54 -9.77 1.97 -8.01
N SER A 55 -8.48 1.77 -7.75
CA SER A 55 -7.38 2.06 -8.69
C SER A 55 -6.55 0.82 -8.96
N LEU A 56 -6.32 0.53 -10.24
CA LEU A 56 -5.45 -0.55 -10.75
C LEU A 56 -4.24 0.01 -11.53
N GLY A 57 -3.87 1.26 -11.30
CA GLY A 57 -2.77 1.94 -11.98
C GLY A 57 -1.54 2.19 -11.10
N HIS A 58 -1.42 1.53 -9.96
CA HIS A 58 -0.42 1.90 -8.95
C HIS A 58 1.01 1.53 -9.37
N ALA A 59 1.18 0.45 -10.16
CA ALA A 59 2.48 0.06 -10.71
C ALA A 59 3.01 1.07 -11.75
N ALA A 60 2.13 1.82 -12.44
CA ALA A 60 2.57 2.92 -13.30
C ALA A 60 3.28 4.01 -12.49
N PHE A 61 2.71 4.45 -11.37
CA PHE A 61 3.34 5.45 -10.50
C PHE A 61 4.63 4.91 -9.86
N PHE A 62 4.64 3.65 -9.48
CA PHE A 62 5.83 2.97 -8.98
C PHE A 62 6.93 2.97 -10.04
N GLY A 63 6.60 2.67 -11.31
CA GLY A 63 7.51 2.73 -12.44
C GLY A 63 7.98 4.16 -12.74
N ILE A 64 7.07 5.15 -12.80
CA ILE A 64 7.44 6.56 -13.00
C ILE A 64 8.46 7.00 -11.95
N GLY A 65 8.24 6.67 -10.67
CA GLY A 65 9.18 6.98 -9.61
C GLY A 65 10.54 6.31 -9.77
N ALA A 66 10.56 5.03 -10.15
CA ALA A 66 11.78 4.27 -10.42
C ALA A 66 12.60 4.89 -11.55
N TYR A 67 11.95 5.15 -12.69
CA TYR A 67 12.62 5.75 -13.84
C TYR A 67 13.04 7.21 -13.59
N THR A 68 12.25 8.00 -12.87
CA THR A 68 12.62 9.37 -12.51
C THR A 68 13.92 9.37 -11.72
N LEU A 69 14.06 8.53 -10.69
CA LEU A 69 15.29 8.44 -9.93
C LEU A 69 16.45 7.94 -10.80
N ALA A 70 16.25 6.88 -11.57
CA ALA A 70 17.31 6.30 -12.43
C ALA A 70 17.84 7.30 -13.45
N ILE A 71 16.96 8.06 -14.11
CA ILE A 71 17.34 9.10 -15.08
C ILE A 71 18.10 10.21 -14.39
N MET A 72 17.67 10.68 -13.22
CA MET A 72 18.35 11.73 -12.48
C MET A 72 19.74 11.31 -12.01
N LEU A 73 19.88 10.07 -11.50
CA LEU A 73 21.19 9.53 -11.13
C LEU A 73 22.13 9.40 -12.34
N LYS A 74 21.61 8.98 -13.50
CA LYS A 74 22.36 8.91 -14.75
C LYS A 74 22.79 10.28 -15.24
N ALA A 75 22.00 11.32 -14.96
CA ALA A 75 22.36 12.73 -15.24
C ALA A 75 23.36 13.33 -14.20
N GLY A 76 23.85 12.54 -13.26
CA GLY A 76 24.78 12.97 -12.21
C GLY A 76 24.15 13.71 -11.03
N LEU A 77 22.82 13.70 -10.93
CA LEU A 77 22.11 14.31 -9.80
C LEU A 77 22.10 13.37 -8.59
N SER A 78 22.00 13.96 -7.40
CA SER A 78 22.04 13.17 -6.17
C SER A 78 20.73 12.39 -5.95
N PHE A 79 20.83 11.21 -5.29
CA PHE A 79 19.69 10.42 -4.84
C PHE A 79 18.72 11.27 -3.98
N TRP A 80 19.24 12.11 -3.11
CA TRP A 80 18.45 12.94 -2.18
C TRP A 80 17.60 14.01 -2.91
N LEU A 81 17.98 14.41 -4.10
CA LEU A 81 17.16 15.25 -4.98
C LEU A 81 16.20 14.38 -5.81
N GLY A 82 16.64 13.22 -6.27
CA GLY A 82 15.86 12.30 -7.07
C GLY A 82 14.62 11.76 -6.35
N LEU A 83 14.75 11.44 -5.06
CA LEU A 83 13.65 10.88 -4.26
C LEU A 83 12.45 11.86 -4.12
N PRO A 84 12.61 13.12 -3.69
CA PRO A 84 11.49 14.07 -3.67
C PRO A 84 10.98 14.44 -5.07
N MET A 85 11.83 14.44 -6.10
CA MET A 85 11.39 14.68 -7.46
C MET A 85 10.54 13.52 -8.00
N ALA A 86 10.87 12.28 -7.67
CA ALA A 86 10.03 11.12 -7.97
C ALA A 86 8.66 11.23 -7.30
N ALA A 87 8.63 11.64 -6.01
CA ALA A 87 7.39 11.88 -5.28
C ALA A 87 6.56 13.01 -5.93
N LEU A 88 7.18 14.14 -6.23
CA LEU A 88 6.52 15.30 -6.83
C LEU A 88 6.01 15.01 -8.24
N GLY A 89 6.82 14.36 -9.07
CA GLY A 89 6.42 13.95 -10.41
C GLY A 89 5.20 13.02 -10.38
N CYS A 90 5.24 11.99 -9.53
CA CYS A 90 4.10 11.10 -9.35
C CYS A 90 2.88 11.81 -8.74
N PHE A 91 3.07 12.77 -7.84
CA PHE A 91 1.99 13.60 -7.30
C PHE A 91 1.27 14.39 -8.40
N VAL A 92 2.02 15.06 -9.28
CA VAL A 92 1.47 15.84 -10.39
C VAL A 92 0.74 14.93 -11.40
N VAL A 93 1.35 13.79 -11.76
CA VAL A 93 0.70 12.80 -12.64
C VAL A 93 -0.54 12.21 -11.98
N GLY A 94 -0.52 11.99 -10.67
CA GLY A 94 -1.67 11.54 -9.89
C GLY A 94 -2.82 12.56 -9.89
N LEU A 95 -2.52 13.86 -9.79
CA LEU A 95 -3.53 14.92 -9.97
C LEU A 95 -4.11 14.91 -11.39
N ALA A 96 -3.25 14.79 -12.40
CA ALA A 96 -3.67 14.76 -13.81
C ALA A 96 -4.58 13.55 -14.10
N LEU A 97 -4.26 12.37 -13.57
CA LEU A 97 -5.09 11.16 -13.69
C LEU A 97 -6.37 11.26 -12.85
N GLY A 98 -6.30 11.84 -11.68
CA GLY A 98 -7.44 12.02 -10.80
C GLY A 98 -8.53 12.91 -11.42
N PHE A 99 -8.17 13.85 -12.31
CA PHE A 99 -9.12 14.75 -12.96
C PHE A 99 -10.17 14.03 -13.85
N PRO A 100 -9.80 13.14 -14.79
CA PRO A 100 -10.77 12.32 -15.51
C PRO A 100 -11.46 11.30 -14.59
N ALA A 101 -10.80 10.83 -13.52
CA ALA A 101 -11.36 9.91 -12.55
C ALA A 101 -12.65 10.43 -11.88
N LEU A 102 -12.79 11.75 -11.74
CA LEU A 102 -13.98 12.40 -11.16
C LEU A 102 -15.23 12.28 -12.04
N ARG A 103 -15.08 11.99 -13.31
CA ARG A 103 -16.19 11.94 -14.29
C ARG A 103 -16.73 10.52 -14.48
N VAL A 104 -16.10 9.52 -13.88
CA VAL A 104 -16.46 8.12 -14.07
C VAL A 104 -16.87 7.47 -12.75
N GLN A 105 -17.78 6.50 -12.83
CA GLN A 105 -18.19 5.71 -11.67
C GLN A 105 -17.05 4.77 -11.24
N THR A 106 -17.06 4.33 -9.99
CA THR A 106 -16.01 3.56 -9.34
C THR A 106 -15.47 2.36 -10.15
N ILE A 107 -16.34 1.66 -10.89
CA ILE A 107 -15.94 0.50 -11.73
C ILE A 107 -15.19 0.98 -12.98
N TYR A 108 -15.69 2.00 -13.65
CA TYR A 108 -15.03 2.58 -14.84
C TYR A 108 -13.69 3.23 -14.49
N LEU A 109 -13.56 3.74 -13.27
CA LEU A 109 -12.30 4.26 -12.75
C LEU A 109 -11.22 3.19 -12.68
N ALA A 110 -11.58 1.97 -12.23
CA ALA A 110 -10.63 0.85 -12.20
C ALA A 110 -10.11 0.52 -13.61
N PHE A 111 -10.99 0.51 -14.63
CA PHE A 111 -10.58 0.29 -16.02
C PHE A 111 -9.76 1.46 -16.59
N ALA A 112 -10.12 2.71 -16.27
CA ALA A 112 -9.35 3.88 -16.71
C ALA A 112 -7.92 3.87 -16.13
N THR A 113 -7.77 3.53 -14.85
CA THR A 113 -6.45 3.42 -14.20
C THR A 113 -5.66 2.22 -14.70
N LEU A 114 -6.32 1.13 -15.09
CA LEU A 114 -5.68 -0.01 -15.74
C LEU A 114 -5.17 0.38 -17.14
N GLY A 115 -5.98 1.10 -17.93
CA GLY A 115 -5.57 1.64 -19.22
C GLY A 115 -4.38 2.61 -19.09
N PHE A 116 -4.39 3.48 -18.07
CA PHE A 116 -3.27 4.34 -17.74
C PHE A 116 -2.00 3.53 -17.43
N ASN A 117 -2.11 2.47 -16.61
CA ASN A 117 -0.97 1.61 -16.30
C ASN A 117 -0.38 1.00 -17.57
N THR A 118 -1.22 0.49 -18.45
CA THR A 118 -0.80 -0.09 -19.73
C THR A 118 -0.13 0.96 -20.63
N ALA A 119 -0.67 2.17 -20.69
CA ALA A 119 -0.10 3.26 -21.49
C ALA A 119 1.29 3.67 -20.99
N ILE A 120 1.46 3.85 -19.69
CA ILE A 120 2.76 4.18 -19.07
C ILE A 120 3.75 3.03 -19.27
N TRP A 121 3.31 1.77 -19.09
CA TRP A 121 4.17 0.62 -19.35
C TRP A 121 4.63 0.55 -20.81
N LEU A 122 3.76 0.85 -21.79
CA LEU A 122 4.11 0.93 -23.19
C LEU A 122 5.12 2.08 -23.47
N VAL A 123 4.95 3.24 -22.84
CA VAL A 123 5.92 4.33 -22.91
C VAL A 123 7.28 3.87 -22.39
N MET A 124 7.32 3.24 -21.20
CA MET A 124 8.56 2.70 -20.63
C MET A 124 9.24 1.67 -21.54
N ARG A 125 8.47 0.90 -22.30
CA ARG A 125 8.97 -0.15 -23.17
C ARG A 125 9.46 0.36 -24.53
N ASN A 126 8.81 1.38 -25.08
CA ASN A 126 9.03 1.81 -26.46
C ASN A 126 9.92 3.06 -26.58
N GLU A 127 9.97 3.91 -25.56
CA GLU A 127 10.73 5.18 -25.60
C GLU A 127 12.20 4.95 -25.18
N GLU A 128 13.00 4.35 -26.08
CA GLU A 128 14.39 3.98 -25.79
C GLU A 128 15.27 5.18 -25.38
N TRP A 129 15.02 6.36 -25.96
CA TRP A 129 15.80 7.57 -25.65
C TRP A 129 15.62 8.04 -24.20
N LEU A 130 14.50 7.73 -23.56
CA LEU A 130 14.16 8.16 -22.19
C LEU A 130 14.43 7.05 -21.17
N THR A 131 13.99 5.85 -21.46
CA THR A 131 13.93 4.74 -20.49
C THR A 131 14.94 3.63 -20.78
N GLY A 132 15.61 3.67 -21.93
CA GLY A 132 16.39 2.54 -22.44
C GLY A 132 15.53 1.43 -23.05
N GLY A 133 14.21 1.63 -23.16
CA GLY A 133 13.26 0.68 -23.74
C GLY A 133 13.28 -0.67 -23.03
N THR A 134 13.28 -1.76 -23.79
CA THR A 134 13.33 -3.13 -23.28
C THR A 134 14.66 -3.48 -22.58
N PHE A 135 15.75 -2.75 -22.90
CA PHE A 135 17.06 -2.94 -22.25
C PHE A 135 17.18 -2.27 -20.90
N GLY A 136 16.28 -1.31 -20.62
CA GLY A 136 16.22 -0.64 -19.33
C GLY A 136 17.44 0.24 -19.01
N ILE A 137 17.57 0.61 -17.73
CA ILE A 137 18.67 1.43 -17.22
C ILE A 137 19.50 0.61 -16.22
N ASN A 138 20.80 0.50 -16.50
CA ASN A 138 21.77 -0.19 -15.67
C ASN A 138 22.58 0.79 -14.81
N ASN A 139 23.30 0.24 -13.82
CA ASN A 139 24.24 0.97 -12.95
C ASN A 139 23.56 2.09 -12.15
N ILE A 140 22.40 1.81 -11.59
CA ILE A 140 21.72 2.72 -10.68
C ILE A 140 22.46 2.68 -9.34
N ALA A 141 23.13 3.80 -9.01
CA ALA A 141 23.91 3.89 -7.78
C ALA A 141 23.02 3.85 -6.54
N ARG A 142 23.53 3.24 -5.46
CA ARG A 142 22.93 3.40 -4.13
C ARG A 142 23.28 4.77 -3.54
N PRO A 143 22.45 5.29 -2.64
CA PRO A 143 22.70 6.60 -2.07
C PRO A 143 23.95 6.64 -1.19
N GLU A 144 24.57 7.81 -1.17
CA GLU A 144 25.58 8.19 -0.21
C GLU A 144 25.09 9.42 0.59
N ALA A 145 25.33 9.46 1.89
CA ALA A 145 25.00 10.59 2.72
C ALA A 145 26.09 10.85 3.74
N PHE A 146 26.56 12.10 3.81
CA PHE A 146 27.53 12.56 4.81
C PHE A 146 28.82 11.70 4.87
N GLY A 147 29.27 11.16 3.73
CA GLY A 147 30.45 10.29 3.65
C GLY A 147 30.19 8.82 4.04
N VAL A 148 28.94 8.47 4.35
CA VAL A 148 28.53 7.09 4.58
C VAL A 148 27.91 6.53 3.30
N SER A 149 28.51 5.47 2.77
CA SER A 149 27.96 4.74 1.62
C SER A 149 26.93 3.71 2.10
N PHE A 150 25.78 3.64 1.43
CA PHE A 150 24.74 2.64 1.66
C PHE A 150 24.85 1.46 0.69
N ASP A 151 26.06 1.13 0.20
CA ASP A 151 26.29 0.03 -0.74
C ASP A 151 26.01 -1.35 -0.13
N GLY A 152 26.20 -1.49 1.18
CA GLY A 152 25.86 -2.70 1.89
C GLY A 152 24.35 -2.93 2.00
N ASN A 153 23.87 -4.17 1.81
CA ASN A 153 22.45 -4.51 1.91
C ASN A 153 21.85 -4.13 3.27
N LEU A 154 22.60 -4.28 4.35
CA LEU A 154 22.14 -3.93 5.69
C LEU A 154 22.02 -2.42 5.87
N ALA A 155 23.01 -1.64 5.38
CA ALA A 155 22.98 -0.19 5.43
C ALA A 155 21.78 0.35 4.63
N TYR A 156 21.58 -0.18 3.42
CA TYR A 156 20.44 0.18 2.58
C TYR A 156 19.10 -0.19 3.21
N TYR A 157 19.01 -1.35 3.87
CA TYR A 157 17.82 -1.74 4.62
C TYR A 157 17.44 -0.69 5.68
N TYR A 158 18.41 -0.24 6.49
CA TYR A 158 18.12 0.78 7.52
C TYR A 158 17.71 2.14 6.93
N LEU A 159 18.26 2.51 5.79
CA LEU A 159 17.83 3.69 5.06
C LEU A 159 16.36 3.56 4.63
N VAL A 160 16.00 2.45 3.99
CA VAL A 160 14.62 2.18 3.57
C VAL A 160 13.67 2.10 4.76
N LEU A 161 14.09 1.47 5.86
CA LEU A 161 13.32 1.43 7.11
C LEU A 161 13.08 2.84 7.67
N GLY A 162 14.09 3.70 7.68
CA GLY A 162 13.96 5.10 8.10
C GLY A 162 12.95 5.86 7.25
N ILE A 163 13.04 5.73 5.92
CA ILE A 163 12.08 6.36 5.00
C ILE A 163 10.67 5.77 5.20
N ALA A 164 10.53 4.45 5.34
CA ALA A 164 9.24 3.81 5.58
C ALA A 164 8.58 4.31 6.89
N LEU A 165 9.35 4.49 7.94
CA LEU A 165 8.87 5.06 9.21
C LEU A 165 8.42 6.52 9.04
N VAL A 166 9.19 7.33 8.33
CA VAL A 166 8.80 8.73 8.02
C VAL A 166 7.49 8.74 7.24
N MET A 167 7.37 7.91 6.19
CA MET A 167 6.16 7.81 5.38
C MET A 167 4.98 7.31 6.21
N ALA A 168 5.17 6.34 7.11
CA ALA A 168 4.15 5.86 8.03
C ALA A 168 3.67 6.97 9.00
N VAL A 169 4.59 7.76 9.54
CA VAL A 169 4.25 8.89 10.43
C VAL A 169 3.49 9.97 9.67
N LEU A 170 3.92 10.33 8.45
CA LEU A 170 3.23 11.30 7.59
C LEU A 170 1.79 10.82 7.26
N LEU A 171 1.63 9.55 6.89
CA LEU A 171 0.31 8.97 6.65
C LEU A 171 -0.56 8.99 7.91
N LEU A 172 0.00 8.62 9.06
CA LEU A 172 -0.72 8.63 10.33
C LEU A 172 -1.16 10.05 10.72
N GLY A 173 -0.29 11.05 10.51
CA GLY A 173 -0.60 12.46 10.69
C GLY A 173 -1.74 12.91 9.78
N LEU A 174 -1.67 12.55 8.49
CA LEU A 174 -2.71 12.83 7.51
C LEU A 174 -4.05 12.21 7.92
N LEU A 175 -4.06 10.92 8.31
CA LEU A 175 -5.28 10.21 8.70
C LEU A 175 -5.91 10.73 9.99
N ARG A 176 -5.12 11.29 10.91
CA ARG A 176 -5.62 11.92 12.14
C ARG A 176 -6.11 13.35 11.92
N SER A 177 -5.76 13.98 10.82
CA SER A 177 -6.17 15.33 10.45
C SER A 177 -7.65 15.38 9.99
N PRO A 178 -8.22 16.57 9.81
CA PRO A 178 -9.54 16.74 9.17
C PRO A 178 -9.62 16.09 7.78
N TRP A 179 -8.51 16.05 7.03
CA TRP A 179 -8.44 15.43 5.71
C TRP A 179 -8.68 13.92 5.75
N GLY A 180 -8.09 13.23 6.74
CA GLY A 180 -8.33 11.79 6.92
C GLY A 180 -9.79 11.46 7.23
N LYS A 181 -10.47 12.32 8.01
CA LYS A 181 -11.92 12.19 8.27
C LYS A 181 -12.73 12.41 6.99
N ALA A 182 -12.34 13.38 6.15
CA ALA A 182 -12.99 13.64 4.89
C ALA A 182 -12.84 12.47 3.91
N PHE A 183 -11.65 11.83 3.82
CA PHE A 183 -11.46 10.61 3.03
C PHE A 183 -12.38 9.48 3.49
N THR A 184 -12.48 9.26 4.80
CA THR A 184 -13.34 8.20 5.35
C THR A 184 -14.82 8.47 5.08
N ALA A 185 -15.26 9.73 5.24
CA ALA A 185 -16.63 10.16 4.92
C ALA A 185 -16.95 9.95 3.43
N LEU A 186 -16.00 10.27 2.55
CA LEU A 186 -16.11 10.05 1.11
C LEU A 186 -16.27 8.56 0.76
N ARG A 187 -15.53 7.68 1.43
CA ARG A 187 -15.65 6.23 1.25
C ARG A 187 -17.00 5.70 1.72
N ASP A 188 -17.44 6.13 2.89
CA ASP A 188 -18.65 5.58 3.53
C ASP A 188 -19.93 6.04 2.81
N ASN A 189 -20.05 7.31 2.45
CA ASN A 189 -21.18 7.82 1.66
C ASN A 189 -20.85 9.18 1.04
N PRO A 190 -20.49 9.24 -0.26
CA PRO A 190 -20.13 10.49 -0.94
C PRO A 190 -21.23 11.55 -0.88
N ILE A 191 -22.51 11.16 -1.05
CA ILE A 191 -23.63 12.10 -1.07
C ILE A 191 -23.82 12.77 0.31
N ARG A 192 -23.70 11.98 1.39
CA ARG A 192 -23.76 12.53 2.75
C ARG A 192 -22.55 13.40 3.06
N ALA A 193 -21.37 13.04 2.59
CA ALA A 193 -20.16 13.83 2.77
C ALA A 193 -20.31 15.21 2.10
N GLU A 194 -20.84 15.25 0.88
CA GLU A 194 -21.12 16.48 0.14
C GLU A 194 -22.13 17.38 0.86
N SER A 195 -23.22 16.81 1.37
CA SER A 195 -24.23 17.56 2.15
C SER A 195 -23.68 18.16 3.45
N LEU A 196 -22.55 17.64 3.96
CA LEU A 196 -21.81 18.17 5.10
C LEU A 196 -20.66 19.12 4.71
N GLY A 197 -20.57 19.51 3.42
CA GLY A 197 -19.60 20.48 2.92
C GLY A 197 -18.24 19.86 2.54
N VAL A 198 -18.13 18.53 2.43
CA VAL A 198 -16.92 17.88 1.94
C VAL A 198 -16.88 17.95 0.42
N ASP A 199 -15.86 18.60 -0.15
CA ASP A 199 -15.67 18.68 -1.60
C ASP A 199 -15.13 17.33 -2.13
N ILE A 200 -16.06 16.51 -2.67
CA ILE A 200 -15.76 15.17 -3.22
C ILE A 200 -14.63 15.26 -4.23
N ARG A 201 -14.65 16.27 -5.10
CA ARG A 201 -13.69 16.43 -6.18
C ARG A 201 -12.27 16.60 -5.65
N ASN A 202 -12.07 17.59 -4.79
CA ASN A 202 -10.75 17.93 -4.28
C ASN A 202 -10.16 16.80 -3.42
N TYR A 203 -10.97 16.16 -2.59
CA TYR A 203 -10.50 15.04 -1.76
C TYR A 203 -10.21 13.79 -2.57
N THR A 204 -10.98 13.50 -3.63
CA THR A 204 -10.66 12.40 -4.55
C THR A 204 -9.33 12.65 -5.26
N LEU A 205 -9.14 13.84 -5.85
CA LEU A 205 -7.88 14.23 -6.50
C LEU A 205 -6.69 14.11 -5.55
N LEU A 206 -6.85 14.62 -4.33
CA LEU A 206 -5.79 14.61 -3.32
C LEU A 206 -5.41 13.18 -2.91
N SER A 207 -6.40 12.29 -2.76
CA SER A 207 -6.13 10.88 -2.43
C SER A 207 -5.31 10.18 -3.51
N PHE A 208 -5.61 10.43 -4.81
CA PHE A 208 -4.83 9.93 -5.92
C PHE A 208 -3.41 10.48 -5.95
N ALA A 209 -3.26 11.80 -5.78
CA ALA A 209 -1.98 12.47 -5.84
C ALA A 209 -1.03 12.02 -4.72
N ILE A 210 -1.55 11.94 -3.48
CA ILE A 210 -0.76 11.47 -2.34
C ILE A 210 -0.43 9.99 -2.51
N GLY A 211 -1.41 9.15 -2.91
CA GLY A 211 -1.18 7.73 -3.17
C GLY A 211 -0.12 7.51 -4.24
N ALA A 212 -0.16 8.28 -5.33
CA ALA A 212 0.84 8.25 -6.40
C ALA A 212 2.23 8.68 -5.91
N ALA A 213 2.34 9.72 -5.05
CA ALA A 213 3.61 10.14 -4.48
C ALA A 213 4.26 9.04 -3.62
N TYR A 214 3.47 8.30 -2.83
CA TYR A 214 3.97 7.14 -2.08
C TYR A 214 4.49 6.05 -3.00
N ALA A 215 3.76 5.74 -4.10
CA ALA A 215 4.23 4.80 -5.10
C ALA A 215 5.52 5.27 -5.77
N GLY A 216 5.64 6.57 -6.07
CA GLY A 216 6.84 7.17 -6.64
C GLY A 216 8.06 7.03 -5.75
N ILE A 217 7.93 7.30 -4.44
CA ILE A 217 9.00 7.09 -3.46
C ILE A 217 9.39 5.61 -3.40
N ALA A 218 8.41 4.73 -3.32
CA ALA A 218 8.66 3.29 -3.27
C ALA A 218 9.36 2.80 -4.54
N GLY A 219 8.96 3.28 -5.73
CA GLY A 219 9.60 2.98 -7.00
C GLY A 219 11.04 3.47 -7.08
N ALA A 220 11.32 4.68 -6.60
CA ALA A 220 12.66 5.23 -6.51
C ALA A 220 13.57 4.36 -5.61
N LEU A 221 13.08 3.95 -4.44
CA LEU A 221 13.79 3.03 -3.56
C LEU A 221 14.01 1.65 -4.20
N PHE A 222 13.02 1.15 -4.95
CA PHE A 222 13.13 -0.10 -5.68
C PHE A 222 14.26 -0.06 -6.71
N ALA A 223 14.35 1.03 -7.51
CA ALA A 223 15.40 1.20 -8.52
C ALA A 223 16.81 1.11 -7.92
N SER A 224 17.05 1.77 -6.77
CA SER A 224 18.34 1.70 -6.08
C SER A 224 18.58 0.35 -5.36
N LEU A 225 17.52 -0.38 -4.97
CA LEU A 225 17.68 -1.72 -4.41
C LEU A 225 18.18 -2.71 -5.45
N VAL A 226 17.54 -2.73 -6.62
CA VAL A 226 17.82 -3.69 -7.70
C VAL A 226 19.02 -3.26 -8.54
N GLN A 227 19.34 -1.95 -8.57
CA GLN A 227 20.42 -1.31 -9.34
C GLN A 227 20.30 -1.47 -10.87
N PHE A 228 19.21 -2.06 -11.31
CA PHE A 228 18.82 -2.23 -12.70
C PHE A 228 17.31 -2.18 -12.81
N ILE A 229 16.76 -1.44 -13.75
CA ILE A 229 15.33 -1.41 -14.02
C ILE A 229 15.05 -1.62 -15.49
N ASP A 230 14.09 -2.48 -15.77
CA ASP A 230 13.46 -2.70 -17.05
C ASP A 230 11.93 -2.49 -16.90
N PRO A 231 11.15 -2.45 -17.98
CA PRO A 231 9.70 -2.25 -17.88
C PRO A 231 8.92 -3.41 -17.23
N SER A 232 9.50 -4.62 -17.17
CA SER A 232 8.78 -5.85 -16.76
C SER A 232 8.11 -5.78 -15.39
N PRO A 233 8.74 -5.22 -14.33
CA PRO A 233 8.11 -5.15 -12.99
C PRO A 233 6.97 -4.15 -12.86
N PHE A 234 6.70 -3.30 -13.88
CA PHE A 234 5.73 -2.21 -13.82
C PHE A 234 4.46 -2.49 -14.65
N ASN A 235 4.23 -3.75 -14.99
CA ASN A 235 3.10 -4.20 -15.78
C ASN A 235 1.77 -4.18 -14.98
N VAL A 236 0.68 -4.56 -15.65
CA VAL A 236 -0.66 -4.63 -15.05
C VAL A 236 -0.73 -5.65 -13.91
N GLU A 237 -0.01 -6.78 -14.04
CA GLU A 237 0.04 -7.82 -13.01
C GLU A 237 0.57 -7.29 -11.69
N ALA A 238 1.62 -6.45 -11.73
CA ALA A 238 2.16 -5.79 -10.55
C ALA A 238 1.15 -4.84 -9.89
N SER A 239 0.34 -4.10 -10.68
CA SER A 239 -0.75 -3.28 -10.13
C SER A 239 -1.81 -4.11 -9.44
N ILE A 240 -2.22 -5.23 -10.04
CA ILE A 240 -3.19 -6.16 -9.44
C ILE A 240 -2.61 -6.75 -8.15
N MET A 241 -1.33 -7.13 -8.15
CA MET A 241 -0.66 -7.67 -6.97
C MET A 241 -0.63 -6.65 -5.82
N MET A 242 -0.28 -5.39 -6.09
CA MET A 242 -0.33 -4.32 -5.09
C MET A 242 -1.76 -4.09 -4.57
N TYR A 243 -2.77 -4.16 -5.45
CA TYR A 243 -4.17 -4.07 -5.05
C TYR A 243 -4.57 -5.23 -4.12
N LEU A 244 -4.17 -6.46 -4.47
CA LEU A 244 -4.40 -7.64 -3.63
C LEU A 244 -3.71 -7.53 -2.27
N MET A 245 -2.50 -6.98 -2.20
CA MET A 245 -1.83 -6.70 -0.93
C MET A 245 -2.68 -5.81 -0.02
N VAL A 246 -3.31 -4.76 -0.56
CA VAL A 246 -4.18 -3.88 0.23
C VAL A 246 -5.45 -4.59 0.66
N VAL A 247 -6.10 -5.34 -0.25
CA VAL A 247 -7.35 -6.06 0.06
C VAL A 247 -7.13 -7.19 1.07
N VAL A 248 -6.07 -7.98 0.90
CA VAL A 248 -5.70 -9.08 1.81
C VAL A 248 -5.32 -8.55 3.19
N GLY A 249 -4.55 -7.47 3.24
CA GLY A 249 -4.15 -6.86 4.51
C GLY A 249 -5.30 -6.24 5.28
N GLY A 250 -6.28 -5.70 4.57
CA GLY A 250 -7.46 -5.01 5.08
C GLY A 250 -7.50 -3.55 4.64
N PRO A 251 -8.38 -3.21 3.69
CA PRO A 251 -8.51 -1.84 3.20
C PRO A 251 -9.03 -0.91 4.29
N GLY A 252 -8.38 0.25 4.47
CA GLY A 252 -8.73 1.23 5.49
C GLY A 252 -8.16 0.94 6.89
N TYR A 253 -7.41 -0.15 7.07
CA TYR A 253 -6.62 -0.36 8.28
C TYR A 253 -5.19 0.15 8.08
N PHE A 254 -4.66 0.89 9.06
CA PHE A 254 -3.31 1.48 8.98
C PHE A 254 -2.21 0.43 8.81
N PHE A 255 -2.28 -0.68 9.54
CA PHE A 255 -1.32 -1.79 9.45
C PHE A 255 -1.66 -2.79 8.34
N GLY A 256 -2.78 -2.60 7.61
CA GLY A 256 -3.18 -3.47 6.50
C GLY A 256 -2.09 -3.66 5.45
N PRO A 257 -1.49 -2.56 4.92
CA PRO A 257 -0.42 -2.64 3.94
C PRO A 257 0.80 -3.46 4.38
N MET A 258 1.15 -3.41 5.67
CA MET A 258 2.30 -4.17 6.20
C MET A 258 2.06 -5.68 6.11
N ILE A 259 0.87 -6.13 6.55
CA ILE A 259 0.49 -7.55 6.51
C ILE A 259 0.24 -7.99 5.07
N GLY A 260 -0.47 -7.18 4.29
CA GLY A 260 -0.75 -7.49 2.89
C GLY A 260 0.49 -7.58 2.03
N ALA A 261 1.44 -6.64 2.19
CA ALA A 261 2.73 -6.71 1.52
C ALA A 261 3.56 -7.92 1.98
N ALA A 262 3.49 -8.33 3.25
CA ALA A 262 4.14 -9.55 3.72
C ALA A 262 3.57 -10.79 3.00
N VAL A 263 2.25 -10.87 2.86
CA VAL A 263 1.62 -11.95 2.10
C VAL A 263 2.00 -11.88 0.62
N GLY A 264 2.05 -10.70 0.01
CA GLY A 264 2.36 -10.55 -1.41
C GLY A 264 3.84 -10.73 -1.77
N VAL A 265 4.77 -10.49 -0.83
CA VAL A 265 6.21 -10.56 -1.07
C VAL A 265 6.84 -11.82 -0.47
N ILE A 266 6.55 -12.10 0.81
CA ILE A 266 7.21 -13.18 1.53
C ILE A 266 6.59 -14.55 1.21
N LEU A 267 5.26 -14.60 1.08
CA LEU A 267 4.57 -15.86 0.82
C LEU A 267 4.94 -16.50 -0.53
N PRO A 268 5.02 -15.75 -1.67
CA PRO A 268 5.50 -16.32 -2.92
C PRO A 268 6.93 -16.87 -2.83
N GLU A 269 7.81 -16.20 -2.11
CA GLU A 269 9.19 -16.68 -1.92
C GLU A 269 9.22 -17.98 -1.10
N TRP A 270 8.39 -18.10 -0.08
CA TRP A 270 8.22 -19.33 0.69
C TRP A 270 7.63 -20.47 -0.13
N LEU A 271 6.70 -20.17 -1.04
CA LEU A 271 6.07 -21.16 -1.94
C LEU A 271 6.95 -21.51 -3.15
N ARG A 272 8.10 -20.89 -3.30
CA ARG A 272 9.03 -21.13 -4.42
C ARG A 272 9.48 -22.58 -4.54
N PHE A 273 9.48 -23.35 -3.45
CA PHE A 273 9.74 -24.79 -3.49
C PHE A 273 8.68 -25.58 -4.30
N ALA A 274 7.46 -25.04 -4.44
CA ALA A 274 6.39 -25.65 -5.22
C ALA A 274 6.51 -25.41 -6.75
N GLN A 275 7.57 -24.72 -7.21
CA GLN A 275 7.89 -24.43 -8.62
C GLN A 275 6.68 -23.96 -9.43
N ALA A 276 6.21 -24.73 -10.43
CA ALA A 276 5.11 -24.34 -11.30
C ALA A 276 3.76 -24.16 -10.59
N TRP A 277 3.56 -24.71 -9.39
CA TRP A 277 2.30 -24.67 -8.66
C TRP A 277 2.16 -23.45 -7.74
N TYR A 278 3.24 -22.67 -7.53
CA TYR A 278 3.21 -21.56 -6.57
C TYR A 278 2.16 -20.51 -6.92
N LEU A 279 1.98 -20.16 -8.19
CA LEU A 279 0.96 -19.19 -8.65
C LEU A 279 -0.45 -19.70 -8.37
N PHE A 280 -0.70 -20.99 -8.60
CA PHE A 280 -1.99 -21.62 -8.32
C PHE A 280 -2.30 -21.64 -6.83
N VAL A 281 -1.32 -22.03 -6.01
CA VAL A 281 -1.48 -22.07 -4.54
C VAL A 281 -1.67 -20.67 -4.00
N PHE A 282 -0.85 -19.70 -4.43
CA PHE A 282 -0.99 -18.31 -4.03
C PHE A 282 -2.34 -17.71 -4.43
N GLY A 283 -2.74 -17.86 -5.69
CA GLY A 283 -4.02 -17.36 -6.20
C GLY A 283 -5.20 -18.00 -5.46
N SER A 284 -5.18 -19.30 -5.25
CA SER A 284 -6.21 -20.02 -4.49
C SER A 284 -6.27 -19.54 -3.03
N ALA A 285 -5.11 -19.36 -2.38
CA ALA A 285 -5.05 -18.84 -1.01
C ALA A 285 -5.66 -17.44 -0.90
N VAL A 286 -5.36 -16.55 -1.86
CA VAL A 286 -5.93 -15.20 -1.91
C VAL A 286 -7.45 -15.25 -2.12
N VAL A 287 -7.94 -16.08 -3.05
CA VAL A 287 -9.38 -16.24 -3.31
C VAL A 287 -10.11 -16.75 -2.07
N VAL A 288 -9.59 -17.81 -1.43
CA VAL A 288 -10.16 -18.36 -0.19
C VAL A 288 -10.18 -17.29 0.90
N LEU A 289 -9.10 -16.53 1.05
CA LEU A 289 -9.00 -15.46 2.03
C LEU A 289 -10.02 -14.35 1.77
N MET A 290 -10.22 -13.94 0.50
CA MET A 290 -11.22 -12.95 0.12
C MET A 290 -12.67 -13.43 0.38
N ILE A 291 -12.96 -14.71 0.17
CA ILE A 291 -14.29 -15.29 0.46
C ILE A 291 -14.57 -15.30 1.96
N TRP A 292 -13.59 -15.68 2.76
CA TRP A 292 -13.77 -15.84 4.20
C TRP A 292 -13.59 -14.54 4.98
N LEU A 293 -12.73 -13.64 4.49
CA LEU A 293 -12.34 -12.38 5.12
C LEU A 293 -12.40 -11.20 4.10
N PRO A 294 -13.61 -10.84 3.62
CA PRO A 294 -13.77 -9.78 2.61
C PRO A 294 -13.26 -8.41 3.07
N ASP A 295 -13.15 -8.16 4.39
CA ASP A 295 -12.57 -6.93 4.95
C ASP A 295 -11.07 -7.08 5.28
N GLY A 296 -10.44 -8.18 4.82
CA GLY A 296 -9.02 -8.48 5.03
C GLY A 296 -8.66 -9.06 6.39
N LEU A 297 -7.38 -9.44 6.54
CA LEU A 297 -6.86 -10.13 7.73
C LEU A 297 -7.02 -9.32 9.02
N LEU A 298 -6.87 -8.00 8.95
CA LEU A 298 -7.01 -7.13 10.14
C LEU A 298 -8.45 -6.94 10.61
N SER A 299 -9.47 -7.38 9.86
CA SER A 299 -10.86 -7.35 10.30
C SER A 299 -11.23 -8.45 11.31
N ILE A 300 -10.38 -9.46 11.46
CA ILE A 300 -10.65 -10.62 12.36
C ILE A 300 -10.97 -10.19 13.79
N PRO A 301 -10.18 -9.34 14.47
CA PRO A 301 -10.48 -8.92 15.84
C PRO A 301 -11.83 -8.20 15.97
N ASP A 302 -12.17 -7.37 15.00
CA ASP A 302 -13.41 -6.57 15.01
C ASP A 302 -14.63 -7.46 14.78
N ARG A 303 -14.54 -8.45 13.88
CA ARG A 303 -15.59 -9.46 13.66
C ARG A 303 -15.81 -10.33 14.90
N LEU A 304 -14.74 -10.74 15.58
CA LEU A 304 -14.85 -11.51 16.81
C LEU A 304 -15.53 -10.69 17.92
N ARG A 305 -15.20 -9.41 18.06
CA ARG A 305 -15.83 -8.49 19.01
C ARG A 305 -17.31 -8.28 18.69
N ALA A 306 -17.64 -8.01 17.42
CA ALA A 306 -19.03 -7.84 16.97
C ALA A 306 -19.88 -9.09 17.24
N LYS A 307 -19.32 -10.29 16.98
CA LYS A 307 -20.00 -11.57 17.26
C LYS A 307 -20.23 -11.79 18.76
N ARG A 308 -19.29 -11.35 19.59
CA ARG A 308 -19.41 -11.43 21.06
C ARG A 308 -20.49 -10.48 21.58
N GLN A 309 -20.49 -9.23 21.12
CA GLN A 309 -21.51 -8.23 21.49
C GLN A 309 -22.92 -8.65 21.03
N SER A 310 -23.05 -9.22 19.83
CA SER A 310 -24.32 -9.75 19.34
C SER A 310 -24.85 -10.91 20.21
N ARG A 311 -23.96 -11.79 20.67
CA ARG A 311 -24.35 -12.88 21.61
C ARG A 311 -24.79 -12.35 22.98
N GLU A 312 -24.06 -11.36 23.51
CA GLU A 312 -24.40 -10.71 24.78
C GLU A 312 -25.75 -9.97 24.69
N ALA A 313 -25.98 -9.24 23.60
CA ALA A 313 -27.25 -8.55 23.35
C ALA A 313 -28.42 -9.53 23.18
N SER A 314 -28.21 -10.68 22.52
CA SER A 314 -29.22 -11.73 22.38
C SER A 314 -29.54 -12.39 23.73
N ALA A 315 -28.54 -12.63 24.56
CA ALA A 315 -28.71 -13.19 25.90
C ALA A 315 -29.50 -12.23 26.82
N LEU A 316 -29.20 -10.92 26.76
CA LEU A 316 -29.94 -9.89 27.52
C LEU A 316 -31.42 -9.81 27.09
N ARG A 317 -31.70 -9.86 25.78
CA ARG A 317 -33.09 -9.89 25.27
C ARG A 317 -33.86 -11.14 25.73
N ALA A 318 -33.21 -12.30 25.73
CA ALA A 318 -33.81 -13.53 26.18
C ALA A 318 -34.10 -13.51 27.68
N SER A 319 -33.25 -12.89 28.52
CA SER A 319 -33.46 -12.74 29.96
C SER A 319 -34.58 -11.73 30.27
N SER A 320 -34.66 -10.60 29.58
CA SER A 320 -35.71 -9.61 29.75
C SER A 320 -37.08 -10.13 29.30
N GLY A 321 -37.14 -10.89 28.19
CA GLY A 321 -38.37 -11.57 27.77
C GLY A 321 -38.91 -12.60 28.77
N LYS A 322 -38.00 -13.37 29.43
CA LYS A 322 -38.40 -14.29 30.51
C LYS A 322 -38.93 -13.56 31.75
N GLN A 323 -38.36 -12.42 32.15
CA GLN A 323 -38.83 -11.62 33.25
C GLN A 323 -40.21 -11.03 33.00
N GLN A 324 -40.47 -10.52 31.80
CA GLN A 324 -41.80 -10.01 31.43
C GLN A 324 -42.85 -11.11 31.39
N ALA A 325 -42.54 -12.28 30.84
CA ALA A 325 -43.42 -13.43 30.83
C ALA A 325 -43.79 -13.92 32.27
N THR A 326 -42.81 -13.86 33.19
CA THR A 326 -43.03 -14.27 34.60
C THR A 326 -43.85 -13.22 35.37
N GLN A 327 -43.76 -11.96 35.05
CA GLN A 327 -44.58 -10.89 35.66
C GLN A 327 -46.01 -10.89 35.10
N GLY A 328 -46.21 -11.13 33.79
CA GLY A 328 -47.55 -11.26 33.21
C GLY A 328 -48.34 -12.52 33.64
N ALA A 329 -47.64 -13.56 34.08
CA ALA A 329 -48.27 -14.78 34.60
C ALA A 329 -48.68 -14.67 36.10
N LYS A 330 -48.26 -13.59 36.79
CA LYS A 330 -48.60 -13.34 38.21
C LYS A 330 -49.67 -12.24 38.40
N ALA A 331 -50.08 -11.56 37.33
CA ALA A 331 -51.19 -10.63 37.28
C ALA A 331 -52.47 -11.32 36.72
#